data_dcf8588ed79a0f9aff6cd64c5c53430b
#
_entry.id   dcf8588ed79a0f9aff6cd64c5c53430b
#
_cell.length_a   1.000
_cell.length_b   1.000
_cell.length_c   1.000
_cell.angle_alpha   90.00
_cell.angle_beta   90.00
_cell.angle_gamma   90.00
#
_symmetry.space_group_name_H-M   'P 1'
#
loop_
_entity.id
_entity.type
_entity.pdbx_description
1 polymer ?
#
loop_
_entity_poly.entity_id
_entity_poly.type
_entity_poly.pdbx_seq_one_letter_code
_entity_poly.pdbx_strand_id
1 'polypeptide(L)'
;MYVEVAAHRGNVVDFPENTMAAYKSAYEIGADMIELDLHMTKDGEIVLIHDGDLARTADVSGKIRDLTLCEILRADVGVKRGEAFRGMRVPTLEAFCRFAASESRPMQFNFEFKDYFSEDAAWAKLSADKIIETVDRYGLWERSFVNSFDGQLLSYVEQKYDGRFRLHGFYPYSILGEVRPQKLYCACLWKYTNPDGTPAFEGVVNPKNDFDALISQGVRPWVGASVRTIEDMTRAAAFGAELITSNEPAFMIAELTQAGLRVKE
;
A
#
# COMPACT_ATOMS: atom_id res chain seq x y z
N MET A 1 -1.59 17.34 -17.04
CA MET A 1 -1.37 15.96 -16.53
C MET A 1 -1.26 16.02 -15.00
N TYR A 2 -1.84 15.08 -14.30
CA TYR A 2 -1.77 15.02 -12.84
C TYR A 2 -1.31 13.62 -12.39
N VAL A 3 -0.09 13.54 -11.84
CA VAL A 3 0.45 12.33 -11.23
C VAL A 3 0.19 12.37 -9.75
N GLU A 4 -0.51 11.37 -9.25
CA GLU A 4 -0.82 11.22 -7.82
C GLU A 4 0.39 10.69 -7.04
N VAL A 5 0.50 11.07 -5.77
CA VAL A 5 1.53 10.57 -4.85
C VAL A 5 0.86 9.82 -3.71
N ALA A 6 1.18 8.52 -3.61
CA ALA A 6 0.83 7.70 -2.46
C ALA A 6 2.00 7.69 -1.45
N ALA A 7 1.72 8.03 -0.21
CA ALA A 7 2.68 7.94 0.89
C ALA A 7 2.78 6.48 1.35
N HIS A 8 3.88 5.80 1.02
CA HIS A 8 4.17 4.40 1.35
C HIS A 8 4.36 4.22 2.85
N ARG A 9 3.39 3.58 3.50
CA ARG A 9 3.33 3.41 4.97
C ARG A 9 3.28 4.74 5.74
N GLY A 10 2.75 5.80 5.08
CA GLY A 10 2.74 7.16 5.60
C GLY A 10 4.00 7.99 5.22
N ASN A 11 4.25 9.09 5.92
CA ASN A 11 5.46 9.90 5.76
C ASN A 11 6.62 9.30 6.56
N VAL A 12 7.28 8.31 5.99
CA VAL A 12 8.35 7.52 6.65
C VAL A 12 9.70 8.24 6.72
N VAL A 13 9.83 9.41 6.09
CA VAL A 13 11.01 10.27 6.26
C VAL A 13 11.05 10.83 7.68
N ASP A 14 9.92 11.33 8.15
CA ASP A 14 9.83 12.05 9.43
C ASP A 14 9.38 11.14 10.58
N PHE A 15 8.64 10.07 10.30
CA PHE A 15 8.04 9.19 11.33
C PHE A 15 8.31 7.71 11.07
N PRO A 16 8.23 6.84 12.09
CA PRO A 16 8.25 5.40 11.90
C PRO A 16 7.10 4.94 10.99
N GLU A 17 7.41 3.99 10.10
CA GLU A 17 6.44 3.41 9.15
C GLU A 17 5.18 2.84 9.84
N ASN A 18 4.06 2.88 9.15
CA ASN A 18 2.79 2.33 9.62
C ASN A 18 2.36 2.83 11.01
N THR A 19 2.64 4.10 11.35
CA THR A 19 2.19 4.74 12.60
C THR A 19 1.15 5.82 12.32
N MET A 20 0.31 6.11 13.33
CA MET A 20 -0.66 7.20 13.21
C MET A 20 0.01 8.56 12.97
N ALA A 21 1.22 8.78 13.49
CA ALA A 21 2.00 9.99 13.24
C ALA A 21 2.41 10.10 11.77
N ALA A 22 2.91 9.00 11.17
CA ALA A 22 3.26 8.95 9.76
C ALA A 22 2.05 9.21 8.85
N TYR A 23 0.87 8.67 9.18
CA TYR A 23 -0.35 8.87 8.40
C TYR A 23 -0.89 10.30 8.49
N LYS A 24 -0.92 10.89 9.68
CA LYS A 24 -1.31 12.29 9.89
C LYS A 24 -0.39 13.23 9.13
N SER A 25 0.92 13.00 9.23
CA SER A 25 1.90 13.77 8.48
C SER A 25 1.72 13.62 6.95
N ALA A 26 1.44 12.40 6.45
CA ALA A 26 1.14 12.19 5.04
C ALA A 26 -0.10 12.98 4.58
N TYR A 27 -1.13 13.08 5.42
CA TYR A 27 -2.28 13.93 5.17
C TYR A 27 -1.91 15.42 5.12
N GLU A 28 -1.16 15.91 6.10
CA GLU A 28 -0.77 17.31 6.25
C GLU A 28 0.11 17.82 5.09
N ILE A 29 1.05 17.00 4.61
CA ILE A 29 1.90 17.34 3.46
C ILE A 29 1.17 17.31 2.10
N GLY A 30 -0.09 16.88 2.07
CA GLY A 30 -0.90 16.89 0.86
C GLY A 30 -0.74 15.67 -0.06
N ALA A 31 -0.34 14.51 0.47
CA ALA A 31 -0.37 13.26 -0.29
C ALA A 31 -1.78 12.97 -0.81
N ASP A 32 -1.91 12.41 -2.01
CA ASP A 32 -3.21 12.08 -2.61
C ASP A 32 -3.76 10.77 -2.04
N MET A 33 -2.86 9.89 -1.64
CA MET A 33 -3.17 8.57 -1.10
C MET A 33 -2.24 8.22 0.06
N ILE A 34 -2.74 7.46 1.02
CA ILE A 34 -1.92 6.75 2.01
C ILE A 34 -1.97 5.26 1.66
N GLU A 35 -0.81 4.65 1.59
CA GLU A 35 -0.68 3.21 1.52
C GLU A 35 -0.34 2.68 2.92
N LEU A 36 -0.91 1.54 3.28
CA LEU A 36 -0.78 0.93 4.60
C LEU A 36 -0.93 -0.60 4.55
N ASP A 37 -0.16 -1.29 5.39
CA ASP A 37 -0.06 -2.74 5.46
C ASP A 37 -0.91 -3.31 6.59
N LEU A 38 -1.63 -4.40 6.36
CA LEU A 38 -2.62 -4.95 7.29
C LEU A 38 -2.40 -6.43 7.59
N HIS A 39 -2.39 -6.74 8.88
CA HIS A 39 -2.40 -8.11 9.41
C HIS A 39 -3.49 -8.31 10.45
N MET A 40 -4.00 -9.53 10.55
CA MET A 40 -4.95 -9.92 11.60
C MET A 40 -4.21 -10.55 12.78
N THR A 41 -4.58 -10.12 13.99
CA THR A 41 -4.08 -10.66 15.27
C THR A 41 -4.75 -11.98 15.64
N LYS A 42 -4.19 -12.71 16.60
CA LYS A 42 -4.74 -13.97 17.15
C LYS A 42 -6.21 -13.88 17.57
N ASP A 43 -6.60 -12.76 18.14
CA ASP A 43 -7.97 -12.49 18.62
C ASP A 43 -8.84 -11.78 17.57
N GLY A 44 -8.34 -11.68 16.32
CA GLY A 44 -9.11 -11.25 15.16
C GLY A 44 -9.25 -9.75 15.00
N GLU A 45 -8.37 -8.96 15.60
CA GLU A 45 -8.27 -7.52 15.38
C GLU A 45 -7.31 -7.21 14.20
N ILE A 46 -7.55 -6.11 13.48
CA ILE A 46 -6.67 -5.72 12.36
C ILE A 46 -5.72 -4.63 12.81
N VAL A 47 -4.42 -4.88 12.60
CA VAL A 47 -3.32 -3.96 12.95
C VAL A 47 -2.54 -3.53 11.72
N LEU A 48 -1.86 -2.37 11.83
CA LEU A 48 -1.13 -1.73 10.74
C LEU A 48 0.37 -1.95 10.94
N ILE A 49 0.91 -2.91 10.20
CA ILE A 49 2.32 -3.28 10.22
C ILE A 49 2.67 -4.04 8.94
N HIS A 50 3.88 -3.84 8.42
CA HIS A 50 4.28 -4.49 7.16
C HIS A 50 4.62 -5.97 7.33
N ASP A 51 5.47 -6.30 8.31
CA ASP A 51 5.94 -7.66 8.48
C ASP A 51 4.96 -8.47 9.34
N GLY A 52 4.83 -9.75 9.06
CA GLY A 52 4.09 -10.69 9.92
C GLY A 52 4.72 -10.92 11.30
N ASP A 53 5.79 -10.17 11.67
CA ASP A 53 6.49 -10.24 12.95
C ASP A 53 6.91 -8.83 13.40
N LEU A 54 6.90 -8.59 14.72
CA LEU A 54 7.28 -7.32 15.34
C LEU A 54 8.78 -7.01 15.28
N ALA A 55 9.64 -8.02 15.05
CA ALA A 55 11.08 -7.93 15.30
C ALA A 55 11.81 -6.82 14.57
N ARG A 56 11.40 -6.45 13.33
CA ARG A 56 12.09 -5.42 12.54
C ARG A 56 11.80 -4.00 13.07
N THR A 57 10.59 -3.72 13.46
CA THR A 57 10.15 -2.36 13.79
C THR A 57 9.95 -2.12 15.28
N ALA A 58 9.72 -3.16 16.10
CA ALA A 58 9.43 -3.01 17.53
C ALA A 58 10.61 -3.40 18.43
N ASP A 59 10.52 -3.07 19.70
CA ASP A 59 11.44 -3.45 20.78
C ASP A 59 11.33 -4.91 21.21
N VAL A 60 10.32 -5.62 20.70
CA VAL A 60 10.04 -7.02 20.96
C VAL A 60 9.88 -7.78 19.64
N SER A 61 9.88 -9.11 19.70
CA SER A 61 9.59 -10.00 18.57
C SER A 61 8.35 -10.83 18.85
N GLY A 62 7.74 -11.36 17.79
CA GLY A 62 6.59 -12.25 17.83
C GLY A 62 5.72 -12.09 16.61
N LYS A 63 5.20 -13.21 16.11
CA LYS A 63 4.33 -13.23 14.94
C LYS A 63 2.98 -12.59 15.26
N ILE A 64 2.52 -11.70 14.41
CA ILE A 64 1.27 -10.97 14.59
C ILE A 64 0.09 -11.92 14.78
N ARG A 65 -0.02 -12.98 13.97
CA ARG A 65 -1.10 -13.97 14.05
C ARG A 65 -1.10 -14.82 15.35
N ASP A 66 0.00 -14.83 16.10
CA ASP A 66 0.14 -15.60 17.34
C ASP A 66 -0.09 -14.74 18.59
N LEU A 67 -0.17 -13.41 18.44
CA LEU A 67 -0.33 -12.44 19.51
C LEU A 67 -1.73 -11.81 19.50
N THR A 68 -2.26 -11.56 20.70
CA THR A 68 -3.47 -10.77 20.89
C THR A 68 -3.21 -9.28 20.66
N LEU A 69 -4.25 -8.51 20.36
CA LEU A 69 -4.13 -7.06 20.26
C LEU A 69 -3.50 -6.44 21.52
N CYS A 70 -3.90 -6.93 22.70
CA CYS A 70 -3.37 -6.43 23.98
C CYS A 70 -1.84 -6.63 24.10
N GLU A 71 -1.31 -7.72 23.58
CA GLU A 71 0.13 -8.02 23.54
C GLU A 71 0.84 -7.10 22.53
N ILE A 72 0.28 -6.94 21.32
CA ILE A 72 0.84 -6.08 20.26
C ILE A 72 0.87 -4.62 20.70
N LEU A 73 -0.15 -4.10 21.37
CA LEU A 73 -0.21 -2.72 21.84
C LEU A 73 0.82 -2.39 22.93
N ARG A 74 1.52 -3.37 23.51
CA ARG A 74 2.65 -3.14 24.43
C ARG A 74 3.96 -2.88 23.69
N ALA A 75 4.08 -3.33 22.44
CA ALA A 75 5.27 -3.15 21.63
C ALA A 75 5.51 -1.66 21.30
N ASP A 76 6.76 -1.24 21.38
CA ASP A 76 7.21 0.10 20.99
C ASP A 76 7.81 0.07 19.59
N VAL A 77 7.07 0.56 18.60
CA VAL A 77 7.51 0.60 17.19
C VAL A 77 8.27 1.87 16.82
N GLY A 78 8.45 2.78 17.77
CA GLY A 78 9.20 4.02 17.55
C GLY A 78 10.66 3.92 17.98
N VAL A 79 10.96 3.12 19.00
CA VAL A 79 12.28 3.10 19.64
C VAL A 79 13.43 2.79 18.69
N LYS A 80 13.22 1.91 17.71
CA LYS A 80 14.24 1.57 16.69
C LYS A 80 14.50 2.69 15.69
N ARG A 81 13.56 3.60 15.52
CA ARG A 81 13.74 4.79 14.69
C ARG A 81 14.54 5.88 15.42
N GLY A 82 14.46 5.89 16.75
CA GLY A 82 15.19 6.81 17.62
C GLY A 82 14.42 7.19 18.87
N GLU A 83 15.13 7.74 19.86
CA GLU A 83 14.56 8.07 21.18
C GLU A 83 13.39 9.07 21.10
N ALA A 84 13.40 9.97 20.11
CA ALA A 84 12.31 10.92 19.87
C ALA A 84 10.96 10.27 19.56
N PHE A 85 10.96 9.01 19.12
CA PHE A 85 9.77 8.26 18.73
C PHE A 85 9.37 7.20 19.78
N ARG A 86 10.11 7.09 20.87
CA ARG A 86 9.83 6.14 21.96
C ARG A 86 8.38 6.29 22.44
N GLY A 87 7.72 5.16 22.65
CA GLY A 87 6.33 5.09 23.09
C GLY A 87 5.30 5.01 21.99
N MET A 88 5.71 5.05 20.72
CA MET A 88 4.78 4.81 19.60
C MET A 88 4.31 3.37 19.56
N ARG A 89 3.03 3.18 19.22
CA ARG A 89 2.37 1.88 19.23
C ARG A 89 1.92 1.49 17.83
N VAL A 90 1.80 0.17 17.59
CA VAL A 90 1.17 -0.37 16.38
C VAL A 90 -0.28 0.13 16.35
N PRO A 91 -0.72 0.83 15.28
CA PRO A 91 -2.11 1.27 15.18
C PRO A 91 -3.04 0.11 14.83
N THR A 92 -4.32 0.22 15.22
CA THR A 92 -5.38 -0.62 14.68
C THR A 92 -5.99 0.01 13.43
N LEU A 93 -6.58 -0.83 12.55
CA LEU A 93 -7.36 -0.34 11.41
C LEU A 93 -8.53 0.55 11.87
N GLU A 94 -9.16 0.20 12.99
CA GLU A 94 -10.22 1.00 13.61
C GLU A 94 -9.77 2.45 13.91
N ALA A 95 -8.57 2.59 14.52
CA ALA A 95 -8.00 3.90 14.82
C ALA A 95 -7.69 4.71 13.55
N PHE A 96 -7.16 4.05 12.53
CA PHE A 96 -6.90 4.67 11.23
C PHE A 96 -8.21 5.10 10.54
N CYS A 97 -9.20 4.22 10.46
CA CYS A 97 -10.48 4.54 9.80
C CYS A 97 -11.21 5.68 10.50
N ARG A 98 -11.14 5.77 11.83
CA ARG A 98 -11.69 6.89 12.60
C ARG A 98 -11.01 8.21 12.23
N PHE A 99 -9.68 8.22 12.12
CA PHE A 99 -8.93 9.38 11.63
C PHE A 99 -9.34 9.71 10.19
N ALA A 100 -9.30 8.76 9.27
CA ALA A 100 -9.60 8.97 7.87
C ALA A 100 -11.03 9.50 7.62
N ALA A 101 -12.00 9.06 8.44
CA ALA A 101 -13.39 9.52 8.36
C ALA A 101 -13.60 10.94 8.93
N SER A 102 -12.71 11.40 9.84
CA SER A 102 -12.80 12.75 10.41
C SER A 102 -12.18 13.83 9.54
N GLU A 103 -11.35 13.46 8.56
CA GLU A 103 -10.63 14.41 7.74
C GLU A 103 -11.49 14.95 6.58
N SER A 104 -11.44 16.26 6.36
CA SER A 104 -12.27 16.97 5.37
C SER A 104 -11.68 16.95 3.95
N ARG A 105 -10.34 16.88 3.82
CA ARG A 105 -9.69 16.80 2.50
C ARG A 105 -9.89 15.42 1.90
N PRO A 106 -10.36 15.32 0.64
CA PRO A 106 -10.42 14.04 -0.05
C PRO A 106 -9.04 13.39 -0.12
N MET A 107 -8.95 12.17 0.36
CA MET A 107 -7.74 11.33 0.31
C MET A 107 -8.15 9.90 0.01
N GLN A 108 -7.34 9.21 -0.77
CA GLN A 108 -7.53 7.80 -1.10
C GLN A 108 -6.67 6.93 -0.16
N PHE A 109 -7.04 5.66 -0.04
CA PHE A 109 -6.37 4.71 0.83
C PHE A 109 -6.07 3.43 0.06
N ASN A 110 -4.82 2.97 0.11
CA ASN A 110 -4.39 1.72 -0.50
C ASN A 110 -4.09 0.71 0.61
N PHE A 111 -5.04 -0.15 0.88
CA PHE A 111 -4.98 -1.17 1.92
C PHE A 111 -4.29 -2.42 1.38
N GLU A 112 -3.05 -2.67 1.76
CA GLU A 112 -2.34 -3.88 1.38
C GLU A 112 -2.61 -5.03 2.36
N PHE A 113 -3.31 -6.05 1.88
CA PHE A 113 -3.68 -7.23 2.65
C PHE A 113 -2.49 -8.20 2.65
N LYS A 114 -1.90 -8.42 3.83
CA LYS A 114 -0.68 -9.19 4.03
C LYS A 114 -0.89 -10.62 4.50
N ASP A 115 -2.11 -11.01 4.84
CA ASP A 115 -2.44 -12.38 5.19
C ASP A 115 -2.77 -13.14 3.91
N TYR A 116 -1.90 -14.06 3.48
CA TYR A 116 -1.96 -14.67 2.15
C TYR A 116 -2.63 -16.06 2.15
N PHE A 117 -3.31 -16.39 1.05
CA PHE A 117 -3.90 -17.71 0.81
C PHE A 117 -2.85 -18.83 0.83
N SER A 118 -1.64 -18.56 0.34
CA SER A 118 -0.54 -19.52 0.34
C SER A 118 -0.10 -19.97 1.73
N GLU A 119 -0.36 -19.14 2.76
CA GLU A 119 -0.05 -19.46 4.15
C GLU A 119 -1.23 -20.14 4.84
N ASP A 120 -2.42 -19.55 4.73
CA ASP A 120 -3.66 -20.05 5.33
C ASP A 120 -4.87 -19.38 4.68
N ALA A 121 -5.52 -20.09 3.76
CA ALA A 121 -6.65 -19.53 3.01
C ALA A 121 -7.86 -19.16 3.88
N ALA A 122 -8.11 -19.88 4.97
CA ALA A 122 -9.22 -19.55 5.88
C ALA A 122 -8.92 -18.28 6.68
N TRP A 123 -7.69 -18.14 7.15
CA TRP A 123 -7.20 -16.96 7.85
C TRP A 123 -7.23 -15.74 6.93
N ALA A 124 -6.70 -15.86 5.73
CA ALA A 124 -6.66 -14.78 4.74
C ALA A 124 -8.06 -14.26 4.39
N LYS A 125 -9.04 -15.16 4.19
CA LYS A 125 -10.44 -14.79 3.96
C LYS A 125 -11.04 -14.04 5.15
N LEU A 126 -10.84 -14.56 6.35
CA LEU A 126 -11.35 -13.92 7.57
C LEU A 126 -10.74 -12.55 7.80
N SER A 127 -9.43 -12.41 7.60
CA SER A 127 -8.71 -11.13 7.65
C SER A 127 -9.28 -10.13 6.64
N ALA A 128 -9.40 -10.53 5.38
CA ALA A 128 -9.96 -9.68 4.32
C ALA A 128 -11.39 -9.21 4.65
N ASP A 129 -12.24 -10.11 5.13
CA ASP A 129 -13.61 -9.77 5.50
C ASP A 129 -13.68 -8.75 6.63
N LYS A 130 -12.87 -8.92 7.66
CA LYS A 130 -12.79 -7.97 8.79
C LYS A 130 -12.26 -6.60 8.40
N ILE A 131 -11.26 -6.57 7.49
CA ILE A 131 -10.75 -5.31 6.93
C ILE A 131 -11.87 -4.59 6.19
N ILE A 132 -12.54 -5.28 5.27
CA ILE A 132 -13.60 -4.71 4.44
C ILE A 132 -14.77 -4.25 5.30
N GLU A 133 -15.22 -5.07 6.28
CA GLU A 133 -16.29 -4.70 7.21
C GLU A 133 -15.95 -3.42 8.00
N THR A 134 -14.70 -3.28 8.43
CA THR A 134 -14.25 -2.09 9.16
C THR A 134 -14.25 -0.86 8.24
N VAL A 135 -13.69 -0.97 7.03
CA VAL A 135 -13.67 0.10 6.03
C VAL A 135 -15.09 0.57 5.67
N ASP A 136 -16.02 -0.38 5.51
CA ASP A 136 -17.43 -0.10 5.22
C ASP A 136 -18.14 0.63 6.37
N ARG A 137 -17.91 0.20 7.60
CA ARG A 137 -18.50 0.80 8.80
C ARG A 137 -18.16 2.29 8.93
N TYR A 138 -16.99 2.69 8.44
CA TYR A 138 -16.55 4.09 8.41
C TYR A 138 -16.88 4.84 7.11
N GLY A 139 -17.55 4.20 6.15
CA GLY A 139 -17.94 4.81 4.88
C GLY A 139 -16.76 5.16 3.96
N LEU A 140 -15.64 4.42 4.06
CA LEU A 140 -14.40 4.74 3.34
C LEU A 140 -14.24 3.98 2.02
N TRP A 141 -15.13 3.05 1.69
CA TRP A 141 -14.96 2.12 0.58
C TRP A 141 -14.79 2.79 -0.79
N GLU A 142 -15.48 3.91 -1.06
CA GLU A 142 -15.36 4.65 -2.33
C GLU A 142 -13.99 5.28 -2.55
N ARG A 143 -13.25 5.51 -1.46
CA ARG A 143 -11.91 6.07 -1.45
C ARG A 143 -10.81 5.02 -1.28
N SER A 144 -11.20 3.74 -1.25
CA SER A 144 -10.31 2.63 -0.90
C SER A 144 -9.92 1.78 -2.11
N PHE A 145 -8.70 1.28 -2.06
CA PHE A 145 -8.17 0.27 -2.94
C PHE A 145 -7.82 -0.95 -2.08
N VAL A 146 -8.09 -2.13 -2.60
CA VAL A 146 -7.63 -3.40 -2.02
C VAL A 146 -6.41 -3.84 -2.79
N ASN A 147 -5.28 -3.91 -2.11
CA ASN A 147 -3.98 -4.30 -2.64
C ASN A 147 -3.54 -5.64 -2.04
N SER A 148 -2.93 -6.49 -2.84
CA SER A 148 -2.22 -7.68 -2.37
C SER A 148 -1.29 -8.23 -3.45
N PHE A 149 -0.19 -8.87 -3.02
CA PHE A 149 0.63 -9.71 -3.89
C PHE A 149 0.00 -11.08 -4.16
N ASP A 150 -1.10 -11.41 -3.49
CA ASP A 150 -1.81 -12.68 -3.63
C ASP A 150 -3.03 -12.52 -4.54
N GLY A 151 -2.92 -13.03 -5.77
CA GLY A 151 -4.01 -12.96 -6.75
C GLY A 151 -5.24 -13.79 -6.36
N GLN A 152 -5.08 -14.87 -5.54
CA GLN A 152 -6.21 -15.64 -5.03
C GLN A 152 -7.02 -14.83 -4.04
N LEU A 153 -6.34 -14.05 -3.19
CA LEU A 153 -6.99 -13.14 -2.24
C LEU A 153 -7.75 -12.02 -2.98
N LEU A 154 -7.12 -11.40 -3.98
CA LEU A 154 -7.78 -10.39 -4.80
C LEU A 154 -9.00 -10.96 -5.55
N SER A 155 -8.89 -12.18 -6.08
CA SER A 155 -10.01 -12.87 -6.74
C SER A 155 -11.14 -13.20 -5.77
N TYR A 156 -10.81 -13.58 -4.53
CA TYR A 156 -11.80 -13.78 -3.48
C TYR A 156 -12.59 -12.50 -3.19
N VAL A 157 -11.89 -11.37 -3.05
CA VAL A 157 -12.53 -10.06 -2.81
C VAL A 157 -13.40 -9.66 -3.99
N GLU A 158 -12.90 -9.81 -5.24
CA GLU A 158 -13.67 -9.53 -6.45
C GLU A 158 -15.01 -10.29 -6.47
N GLN A 159 -14.95 -11.60 -6.24
CA GLN A 159 -16.12 -12.47 -6.32
C GLN A 159 -17.09 -12.25 -5.16
N LYS A 160 -16.59 -12.18 -3.93
CA LYS A 160 -17.43 -12.06 -2.73
C LYS A 160 -18.15 -10.72 -2.65
N TYR A 161 -17.50 -9.65 -3.09
CA TYR A 161 -18.03 -8.29 -3.00
C TYR A 161 -18.48 -7.72 -4.34
N ASP A 162 -18.73 -8.61 -5.33
CA ASP A 162 -19.31 -8.30 -6.64
C ASP A 162 -18.59 -7.16 -7.37
N GLY A 163 -17.26 -7.16 -7.33
CA GLY A 163 -16.41 -6.16 -7.99
C GLY A 163 -16.53 -4.73 -7.44
N ARG A 164 -17.09 -4.54 -6.25
CA ARG A 164 -17.31 -3.22 -5.64
C ARG A 164 -16.03 -2.45 -5.36
N PHE A 165 -14.94 -3.17 -5.02
CA PHE A 165 -13.68 -2.54 -4.65
C PHE A 165 -12.75 -2.36 -5.85
N ARG A 166 -11.98 -1.26 -5.84
CA ARG A 166 -10.88 -1.05 -6.77
C ARG A 166 -9.72 -1.95 -6.37
N LEU A 167 -9.40 -2.92 -7.22
CA LEU A 167 -8.31 -3.85 -6.96
C LEU A 167 -7.00 -3.31 -7.53
N HIS A 168 -5.99 -3.29 -6.68
CA HIS A 168 -4.62 -2.96 -7.03
C HIS A 168 -3.77 -4.24 -7.01
N GLY A 169 -3.19 -4.57 -8.15
CA GLY A 169 -2.29 -5.71 -8.31
C GLY A 169 -0.89 -5.27 -8.72
N PHE A 170 -0.10 -6.24 -9.21
CA PHE A 170 1.28 -6.02 -9.63
C PHE A 170 1.51 -6.56 -11.05
N TYR A 171 2.40 -5.93 -11.78
CA TYR A 171 2.82 -6.36 -13.11
C TYR A 171 4.35 -6.57 -13.15
N PRO A 172 4.87 -7.68 -13.70
CA PRO A 172 4.14 -8.70 -14.47
C PRO A 172 3.20 -9.53 -13.59
N TYR A 173 2.09 -9.97 -14.17
CA TYR A 173 1.04 -10.68 -13.43
C TYR A 173 1.47 -12.01 -12.81
N SER A 174 2.62 -12.57 -13.20
CA SER A 174 3.22 -13.74 -12.55
C SER A 174 3.53 -13.50 -11.05
N ILE A 175 3.66 -12.24 -10.64
CA ILE A 175 3.84 -11.85 -9.23
C ILE A 175 2.61 -12.23 -8.39
N LEU A 176 1.41 -12.18 -8.97
CA LEU A 176 0.15 -12.49 -8.30
C LEU A 176 -0.13 -14.00 -8.17
N GLY A 177 0.72 -14.85 -8.76
CA GLY A 177 0.52 -16.29 -8.84
C GLY A 177 -0.31 -16.71 -10.06
N GLU A 178 -0.79 -17.97 -10.04
CA GLU A 178 -1.53 -18.55 -11.17
C GLU A 178 -2.97 -18.02 -11.26
N VAL A 179 -3.59 -17.73 -10.12
CA VAL A 179 -4.96 -17.20 -10.03
C VAL A 179 -4.90 -15.70 -9.78
N ARG A 180 -5.67 -14.95 -10.55
CA ARG A 180 -5.78 -13.49 -10.41
C ARG A 180 -7.21 -13.03 -10.67
N PRO A 181 -7.63 -11.84 -10.17
CA PRO A 181 -8.94 -11.30 -10.46
C PRO A 181 -9.13 -11.03 -11.96
N GLN A 182 -10.38 -11.02 -12.41
CA GLN A 182 -10.73 -10.73 -13.80
C GLN A 182 -10.48 -9.27 -14.15
N LYS A 183 -10.68 -8.36 -13.18
CA LYS A 183 -10.47 -6.92 -13.34
C LYS A 183 -9.55 -6.39 -12.28
N LEU A 184 -8.46 -5.78 -12.72
CA LEU A 184 -7.66 -4.88 -11.90
C LEU A 184 -8.01 -3.44 -12.27
N TYR A 185 -8.16 -2.58 -11.28
CA TYR A 185 -8.30 -1.14 -11.50
C TYR A 185 -6.96 -0.52 -11.87
N CYS A 186 -5.90 -0.94 -11.18
CA CYS A 186 -4.53 -0.51 -11.39
C CYS A 186 -3.54 -1.64 -11.10
N ALA A 187 -2.33 -1.52 -11.62
CA ALA A 187 -1.24 -2.41 -11.28
C ALA A 187 0.06 -1.62 -11.11
N CYS A 188 0.77 -1.91 -10.01
CA CYS A 188 2.10 -1.39 -9.81
C CYS A 188 3.09 -2.16 -10.70
N LEU A 189 3.80 -1.42 -11.55
CA LEU A 189 4.88 -1.94 -12.36
C LEU A 189 6.07 -2.26 -11.46
N TRP A 190 6.42 -3.53 -11.38
CA TRP A 190 7.46 -4.06 -10.53
C TRP A 190 8.67 -4.49 -11.35
N LYS A 191 9.86 -4.11 -10.91
CA LYS A 191 11.08 -4.62 -11.54
C LYS A 191 11.23 -6.11 -11.21
N TYR A 192 11.27 -6.95 -12.24
CA TYR A 192 11.39 -8.40 -12.13
C TYR A 192 12.75 -8.88 -12.66
N THR A 193 13.08 -10.11 -12.37
CA THR A 193 14.28 -10.79 -12.87
C THR A 193 13.90 -11.84 -13.90
N ASN A 194 14.80 -12.08 -14.86
CA ASN A 194 14.70 -13.20 -15.78
C ASN A 194 14.86 -14.54 -15.02
N PRO A 195 14.50 -15.68 -15.64
CA PRO A 195 14.69 -17.02 -15.04
C PRO A 195 16.14 -17.34 -14.62
N ASP A 196 17.13 -16.71 -15.25
CA ASP A 196 18.55 -16.83 -14.92
C ASP A 196 19.00 -15.92 -13.77
N GLY A 197 18.08 -15.16 -13.16
CA GLY A 197 18.35 -14.24 -12.06
C GLY A 197 18.88 -12.87 -12.47
N THR A 198 19.06 -12.60 -13.75
CA THR A 198 19.46 -11.27 -14.25
C THR A 198 18.30 -10.28 -14.20
N PRO A 199 18.55 -8.95 -14.04
CA PRO A 199 17.50 -7.94 -14.18
C PRO A 199 16.85 -8.00 -15.55
N ALA A 200 15.52 -8.00 -15.61
CA ALA A 200 14.77 -8.08 -16.87
C ALA A 200 14.92 -6.82 -17.74
N PHE A 201 15.32 -5.72 -17.13
CA PHE A 201 15.60 -4.45 -17.83
C PHE A 201 16.54 -3.55 -17.03
N GLU A 202 17.18 -2.62 -17.71
CA GLU A 202 18.04 -1.61 -17.08
C GLU A 202 17.22 -0.49 -16.43
N GLY A 203 17.79 0.13 -15.38
CA GLY A 203 17.13 1.20 -14.63
C GLY A 203 16.07 0.71 -13.65
N VAL A 204 15.20 1.61 -13.21
CA VAL A 204 14.14 1.36 -12.21
C VAL A 204 12.73 1.51 -12.79
N VAL A 205 12.60 2.12 -13.97
CA VAL A 205 11.33 2.28 -14.69
C VAL A 205 11.21 1.18 -15.73
N ASN A 206 10.12 0.44 -15.68
CA ASN A 206 9.82 -0.61 -16.66
C ASN A 206 9.83 -0.08 -18.11
N PRO A 207 10.11 -0.92 -19.09
CA PRO A 207 9.99 -0.58 -20.51
C PRO A 207 8.58 -0.08 -20.85
N LYS A 208 8.48 0.82 -21.83
CA LYS A 208 7.19 1.37 -22.28
C LYS A 208 6.17 0.28 -22.65
N ASN A 209 6.62 -0.83 -23.21
CA ASN A 209 5.74 -1.96 -23.58
C ASN A 209 4.96 -2.53 -22.38
N ASP A 210 5.53 -2.48 -21.16
CA ASP A 210 4.84 -2.95 -19.95
C ASP A 210 3.68 -2.00 -19.61
N PHE A 211 3.89 -0.68 -19.76
CA PHE A 211 2.81 0.33 -19.60
C PHE A 211 1.72 0.15 -20.67
N ASP A 212 2.12 0.01 -21.94
CA ASP A 212 1.19 -0.21 -23.05
C ASP A 212 0.35 -1.48 -22.84
N ALA A 213 0.96 -2.55 -22.29
CA ALA A 213 0.28 -3.80 -21.98
C ALA A 213 -0.83 -3.61 -20.92
N LEU A 214 -0.59 -2.80 -19.87
CA LEU A 214 -1.59 -2.47 -18.87
C LEU A 214 -2.69 -1.58 -19.46
N ILE A 215 -2.32 -0.50 -20.13
CA ILE A 215 -3.26 0.48 -20.71
C ILE A 215 -4.19 -0.19 -21.73
N SER A 216 -3.67 -1.09 -22.57
CA SER A 216 -4.47 -1.83 -23.56
C SER A 216 -5.54 -2.73 -22.92
N GLN A 217 -5.37 -3.11 -21.65
CA GLN A 217 -6.31 -3.90 -20.87
C GLN A 217 -7.25 -3.03 -20.01
N GLY A 218 -7.12 -1.68 -20.08
CA GLY A 218 -7.87 -0.75 -19.25
C GLY A 218 -7.39 -0.72 -17.78
N VAL A 219 -6.16 -1.21 -17.52
CA VAL A 219 -5.52 -1.21 -16.19
C VAL A 219 -4.61 0.01 -16.09
N ARG A 220 -4.75 0.79 -15.04
CA ARG A 220 -3.96 2.01 -14.80
C ARG A 220 -2.55 1.65 -14.35
N PRO A 221 -1.49 2.13 -15.03
CA PRO A 221 -0.13 1.86 -14.60
C PRO A 221 0.24 2.73 -13.39
N TRP A 222 0.69 2.11 -12.33
CA TRP A 222 1.30 2.75 -11.17
C TRP A 222 2.76 2.37 -11.07
N VAL A 223 3.58 3.16 -10.37
CA VAL A 223 4.98 2.85 -10.13
C VAL A 223 5.28 2.84 -8.63
N GLY A 224 6.18 1.96 -8.23
CA GLY A 224 6.50 1.73 -6.82
C GLY A 224 7.59 2.64 -6.27
N ALA A 225 7.90 2.46 -4.99
CA ALA A 225 8.87 3.24 -4.22
C ALA A 225 10.34 3.07 -4.67
N SER A 226 10.62 2.24 -5.66
CA SER A 226 11.93 2.17 -6.33
C SER A 226 12.19 3.36 -7.27
N VAL A 227 11.14 4.00 -7.77
CA VAL A 227 11.22 5.23 -8.57
C VAL A 227 11.42 6.40 -7.61
N ARG A 228 12.61 7.01 -7.58
CA ARG A 228 12.98 8.01 -6.57
C ARG A 228 13.43 9.34 -7.15
N THR A 229 13.71 9.38 -8.45
CA THR A 229 14.19 10.60 -9.12
C THR A 229 13.10 11.21 -9.97
N ILE A 230 13.13 12.54 -10.11
CA ILE A 230 12.19 13.24 -11.00
C ILE A 230 12.38 12.84 -12.47
N GLU A 231 13.59 12.48 -12.88
CA GLU A 231 13.87 12.00 -14.22
C GLU A 231 13.13 10.68 -14.49
N ASP A 232 13.25 9.70 -13.58
CA ASP A 232 12.55 8.42 -13.69
C ASP A 232 11.04 8.59 -13.63
N MET A 233 10.55 9.48 -12.73
CA MET A 233 9.12 9.76 -12.65
C MET A 233 8.58 10.44 -13.91
N THR A 234 9.32 11.40 -14.46
CA THR A 234 8.95 12.05 -15.73
C THR A 234 8.88 11.04 -16.87
N ARG A 235 9.83 10.11 -16.92
CA ARG A 235 9.81 8.99 -17.87
C ARG A 235 8.62 8.09 -17.67
N ALA A 236 8.34 7.67 -16.45
CA ALA A 236 7.18 6.85 -16.13
C ALA A 236 5.86 7.55 -16.49
N ALA A 237 5.72 8.83 -16.17
CA ALA A 237 4.58 9.65 -16.54
C ALA A 237 4.40 9.75 -18.06
N ALA A 238 5.49 9.94 -18.81
CA ALA A 238 5.48 9.93 -20.28
C ALA A 238 5.07 8.59 -20.87
N PHE A 239 5.24 7.48 -20.14
CA PHE A 239 4.74 6.15 -20.51
C PHE A 239 3.31 5.90 -20.03
N GLY A 240 2.71 6.80 -19.26
CA GLY A 240 1.32 6.72 -18.81
C GLY A 240 1.14 6.38 -17.32
N ALA A 241 2.18 6.47 -16.49
CA ALA A 241 2.01 6.31 -15.05
C ALA A 241 1.11 7.42 -14.48
N GLU A 242 0.10 7.04 -13.71
CA GLU A 242 -0.86 7.96 -13.09
C GLU A 242 -0.56 8.22 -11.61
N LEU A 243 0.16 7.31 -10.95
CA LEU A 243 0.48 7.38 -9.53
C LEU A 243 1.88 6.84 -9.25
N ILE A 244 2.56 7.45 -8.27
CA ILE A 244 3.77 6.92 -7.65
C ILE A 244 3.52 6.62 -6.16
N THR A 245 3.90 5.42 -5.72
CA THR A 245 4.04 5.11 -4.29
C THR A 245 5.44 5.52 -3.85
N SER A 246 5.57 6.43 -2.88
CA SER A 246 6.85 7.03 -2.50
C SER A 246 7.15 6.90 -1.01
N ASN A 247 8.41 6.58 -0.70
CA ASN A 247 8.96 6.67 0.66
C ASN A 247 9.31 8.12 1.06
N GLU A 248 9.35 9.04 0.09
CA GLU A 248 9.68 10.46 0.27
C GLU A 248 8.55 11.32 -0.30
N PRO A 249 7.31 11.22 0.23
CA PRO A 249 6.13 11.79 -0.41
C PRO A 249 6.19 13.33 -0.51
N ALA A 250 6.71 14.02 0.49
CA ALA A 250 6.85 15.48 0.46
C ALA A 250 7.79 15.95 -0.65
N PHE A 251 8.94 15.28 -0.78
CA PHE A 251 9.90 15.53 -1.85
C PHE A 251 9.27 15.28 -3.22
N MET A 252 8.63 14.13 -3.40
CA MET A 252 8.02 13.76 -4.67
C MET A 252 6.88 14.71 -5.07
N ILE A 253 6.06 15.16 -4.13
CA ILE A 253 5.03 16.18 -4.37
C ILE A 253 5.65 17.49 -4.88
N ALA A 254 6.71 17.97 -4.24
CA ALA A 254 7.40 19.20 -4.63
C ALA A 254 7.99 19.10 -6.04
N GLU A 255 8.74 18.03 -6.32
CA GLU A 255 9.40 17.81 -7.62
C GLU A 255 8.39 17.66 -8.77
N LEU A 256 7.34 16.85 -8.59
CA LEU A 256 6.28 16.69 -9.59
C LEU A 256 5.51 18.00 -9.84
N THR A 257 5.31 18.82 -8.81
CA THR A 257 4.66 20.12 -8.92
C THR A 257 5.54 21.09 -9.73
N GLN A 258 6.85 21.14 -9.42
CA GLN A 258 7.82 21.97 -10.15
C GLN A 258 7.95 21.52 -11.60
N ALA A 259 7.90 20.22 -11.87
CA ALA A 259 7.95 19.68 -13.24
C ALA A 259 6.63 19.84 -14.03
N GLY A 260 5.59 20.42 -13.44
CA GLY A 260 4.28 20.59 -14.10
C GLY A 260 3.49 19.28 -14.26
N LEU A 261 3.86 18.22 -13.51
CA LEU A 261 3.20 16.91 -13.56
C LEU A 261 2.08 16.77 -12.51
N ARG A 262 1.77 17.81 -11.73
CA ARG A 262 0.68 17.88 -10.75
C ARG A 262 -0.24 19.09 -10.98
N VAL A 263 -0.55 19.38 -12.23
CA VAL A 263 -1.50 20.44 -12.58
C VAL A 263 -2.89 19.84 -12.71
N LYS A 264 -3.80 20.18 -11.79
CA LYS A 264 -5.25 19.91 -11.93
C LYS A 264 -5.82 20.89 -12.95
N GLU A 265 -6.53 20.37 -13.95
CA GLU A 265 -7.29 21.16 -14.90
C GLU A 265 -8.49 21.84 -14.23
#